data_04f430efd94c21cae6067c4328b9bb2c
#
_entry.id   04f430efd94c21cae6067c4328b9bb2c
#
_cell.length_a   1.000
_cell.length_b   1.000
_cell.length_c   1.000
_cell.angle_alpha   90.00
_cell.angle_beta   90.00
_cell.angle_gamma   90.00
#
_symmetry.space_group_name_H-M   'P 1'
#
loop_
_entity.id
_entity.type
_entity.pdbx_description
1 polymer ?
#
loop_
_entity_poly.entity_id
_entity_poly.type
_entity_poly.pdbx_seq_one_letter_code
_entity_poly.pdbx_strand_id
1 'polypeptide(L)'
;VALIVGSEQIISALFGYGSFDELSVTNSAKALYYFGLGLPAFALIKVFSTFFFANQDTKTPFYISLFSVILNILISVYFFREIGFIIIPIATTISSWFNAIILFVYLKNKDLFNFNELFFAKLIKILLASILMGIFFNYLILFFENKLIYEYNFKSFYLILSAFLSLIFYLS
;
A
#
# COMPACT_ATOMS: atom_id res chain seq x y z
N VAL A 1 -1.61 -5.44 -3.30
CA VAL A 1 -1.15 -5.80 -4.65
C VAL A 1 -2.02 -5.13 -5.70
N ALA A 2 -3.35 -5.27 -5.69
CA ALA A 2 -4.25 -4.67 -6.70
C ALA A 2 -4.04 -3.14 -6.87
N LEU A 3 -3.88 -2.39 -5.77
CA LEU A 3 -3.60 -0.94 -5.82
C LEU A 3 -2.26 -0.59 -6.46
N ILE A 4 -1.30 -1.50 -6.43
CA ILE A 4 0.00 -1.30 -7.07
C ILE A 4 -0.11 -1.60 -8.57
N VAL A 5 -0.73 -2.74 -8.91
CA VAL A 5 -0.83 -3.21 -10.30
C VAL A 5 -1.79 -2.36 -11.13
N GLY A 6 -2.94 -1.97 -10.55
CA GLY A 6 -4.01 -1.25 -11.23
C GLY A 6 -4.14 0.21 -10.85
N SER A 7 -3.08 0.85 -10.33
CA SER A 7 -3.15 2.23 -9.83
C SER A 7 -3.70 3.22 -10.86
N GLU A 8 -3.28 3.12 -12.10
CA GLU A 8 -3.70 4.02 -13.19
C GLU A 8 -5.17 3.78 -13.56
N GLN A 9 -5.56 2.53 -13.76
CA GLN A 9 -6.92 2.16 -14.09
C GLN A 9 -7.90 2.52 -12.95
N ILE A 10 -7.47 2.34 -11.70
CA ILE A 10 -8.27 2.71 -10.53
C ILE A 10 -8.51 4.21 -10.48
N ILE A 11 -7.46 5.03 -10.62
CA ILE A 11 -7.61 6.50 -10.62
C ILE A 11 -8.40 6.96 -11.85
N SER A 12 -8.11 6.43 -13.04
CA SER A 12 -8.84 6.76 -14.26
C SER A 12 -10.33 6.43 -14.13
N ALA A 13 -10.67 5.26 -13.58
CA ALA A 13 -12.05 4.82 -13.46
C ALA A 13 -12.85 5.58 -12.40
N LEU A 14 -12.19 6.05 -11.33
CA LEU A 14 -12.86 6.77 -10.24
C LEU A 14 -12.93 8.28 -10.47
N PHE A 15 -11.86 8.86 -11.01
CA PHE A 15 -11.69 10.32 -11.07
C PHE A 15 -11.46 10.85 -12.48
N GLY A 16 -11.12 10.03 -13.47
CA GLY A 16 -10.79 10.43 -14.84
C GLY A 16 -12.00 10.88 -15.65
N TYR A 17 -12.73 11.91 -15.17
CA TYR A 17 -13.89 12.48 -15.82
C TYR A 17 -13.86 14.01 -15.72
N GLY A 18 -14.50 14.67 -16.68
CA GLY A 18 -14.68 16.12 -16.68
C GLY A 18 -13.36 16.88 -16.76
N SER A 19 -13.08 17.73 -15.78
CA SER A 19 -11.86 18.55 -15.70
C SER A 19 -10.61 17.81 -15.18
N PHE A 20 -10.73 16.55 -14.76
CA PHE A 20 -9.62 15.75 -14.28
C PHE A 20 -8.94 15.07 -15.48
N ASP A 21 -7.93 15.72 -16.03
CA ASP A 21 -7.23 15.32 -17.24
C ASP A 21 -6.35 14.06 -17.07
N GLU A 22 -5.85 13.55 -18.17
CA GLU A 22 -5.01 12.36 -18.21
C GLU A 22 -3.69 12.54 -17.42
N LEU A 23 -3.14 13.77 -17.43
CA LEU A 23 -1.94 14.10 -16.64
C LEU A 23 -2.24 14.01 -15.14
N SER A 24 -3.38 14.49 -14.71
CA SER A 24 -3.84 14.39 -13.31
C SER A 24 -4.08 12.93 -12.91
N VAL A 25 -4.63 12.10 -13.81
CA VAL A 25 -4.76 10.64 -13.62
C VAL A 25 -3.40 10.02 -13.39
N THR A 26 -2.45 10.22 -14.29
CA THR A 26 -1.12 9.64 -14.21
C THR A 26 -0.37 10.05 -12.95
N ASN A 27 -0.46 11.32 -12.58
CA ASN A 27 0.19 11.83 -11.37
C ASN A 27 -0.41 11.25 -10.09
N SER A 28 -1.74 11.16 -10.03
CA SER A 28 -2.45 10.57 -8.89
C SER A 28 -2.24 9.06 -8.80
N ALA A 29 -2.14 8.38 -9.95
CA ALA A 29 -1.82 6.95 -10.02
C ALA A 29 -0.42 6.65 -9.47
N LYS A 30 0.58 7.47 -9.80
CA LYS A 30 1.93 7.36 -9.19
C LYS A 30 1.87 7.50 -7.68
N ALA A 31 1.12 8.46 -7.16
CA ALA A 31 0.95 8.63 -5.72
C ALA A 31 0.28 7.39 -5.09
N LEU A 32 -0.79 6.87 -5.70
CA LEU A 32 -1.48 5.66 -5.25
C LEU A 32 -0.56 4.44 -5.25
N TYR A 33 0.27 4.29 -6.28
CA TYR A 33 1.27 3.23 -6.38
C TYR A 33 2.22 3.22 -5.17
N TYR A 34 2.82 4.36 -4.85
CA TYR A 34 3.74 4.49 -3.71
C TYR A 34 3.03 4.29 -2.37
N PHE A 35 1.83 4.83 -2.17
CA PHE A 35 1.03 4.55 -0.98
C PHE A 35 0.68 3.07 -0.86
N GLY A 36 0.39 2.39 -1.98
CA GLY A 36 0.14 0.96 -2.03
C GLY A 36 1.28 0.12 -1.47
N LEU A 37 2.53 0.53 -1.71
CA LEU A 37 3.73 -0.08 -1.13
C LEU A 37 3.86 0.15 0.39
N GLY A 38 3.25 1.21 0.92
CA GLY A 38 3.23 1.53 2.35
C GLY A 38 2.15 0.79 3.14
N LEU A 39 1.07 0.33 2.49
CA LEU A 39 -0.06 -0.32 3.18
C LEU A 39 0.32 -1.52 4.06
N PRO A 40 1.20 -2.44 3.64
CA PRO A 40 1.65 -3.52 4.51
C PRO A 40 2.34 -3.00 5.78
N ALA A 41 3.14 -1.94 5.66
CA ALA A 41 3.80 -1.33 6.81
C ALA A 41 2.79 -0.73 7.80
N PHE A 42 1.74 -0.03 7.31
CA PHE A 42 0.67 0.48 8.16
C PHE A 42 -0.07 -0.63 8.91
N ALA A 43 -0.35 -1.74 8.23
CA ALA A 43 -0.96 -2.91 8.87
C ALA A 43 -0.06 -3.49 9.98
N LEU A 44 1.24 -3.64 9.70
CA LEU A 44 2.22 -4.12 10.67
C LEU A 44 2.35 -3.17 11.88
N ILE A 45 2.41 -1.86 11.67
CA ILE A 45 2.43 -0.85 12.75
C ILE A 45 1.23 -1.04 13.68
N LYS A 46 0.03 -1.20 13.09
CA LYS A 46 -1.20 -1.40 13.87
C LYS A 46 -1.13 -2.67 14.71
N VAL A 47 -0.69 -3.79 14.12
CA VAL A 47 -0.54 -5.07 14.82
C VAL A 47 0.51 -4.96 15.93
N PHE A 48 1.70 -4.45 15.62
CA PHE A 48 2.78 -4.35 16.61
C PHE A 48 2.45 -3.40 17.75
N SER A 49 1.80 -2.27 17.48
CA SER A 49 1.38 -1.34 18.53
C SER A 49 0.40 -1.97 19.53
N THR A 50 -0.48 -2.89 19.11
CA THR A 50 -1.41 -3.57 20.02
C THR A 50 -0.68 -4.44 21.05
N PHE A 51 0.47 -5.04 20.71
CA PHE A 51 1.28 -5.79 21.68
C PHE A 51 1.86 -4.88 22.77
N PHE A 52 2.31 -3.68 22.42
CA PHE A 52 2.78 -2.71 23.40
C PHE A 52 1.64 -2.24 24.31
N PHE A 53 0.47 -1.94 23.74
CA PHE A 53 -0.70 -1.50 24.51
C PHE A 53 -1.20 -2.60 25.46
N ALA A 54 -1.19 -3.86 25.04
CA ALA A 54 -1.52 -4.99 25.91
C ALA A 54 -0.58 -5.11 27.12
N ASN A 55 0.68 -4.67 26.97
CA ASN A 55 1.67 -4.61 28.06
C ASN A 55 1.70 -3.24 28.78
N GLN A 56 0.67 -2.40 28.61
CA GLN A 56 0.57 -1.06 29.19
C GLN A 56 1.70 -0.10 28.81
N ASP A 57 2.45 -0.40 27.75
CA ASP A 57 3.52 0.45 27.22
C ASP A 57 2.99 1.28 26.04
N THR A 58 2.42 2.45 26.33
CA THR A 58 1.98 3.39 25.30
C THR A 58 3.08 4.35 24.86
N LYS A 59 4.14 4.48 25.66
CA LYS A 59 5.23 5.44 25.41
C LYS A 59 6.11 5.01 24.25
N THR A 60 6.50 3.73 24.19
CA THR A 60 7.39 3.22 23.14
C THR A 60 6.81 3.42 21.73
N PRO A 61 5.58 2.98 21.41
CA PRO A 61 4.99 3.24 20.09
C PRO A 61 4.83 4.73 19.78
N PHE A 62 4.51 5.54 20.78
CA PHE A 62 4.37 6.99 20.60
C PHE A 62 5.70 7.63 20.15
N TYR A 63 6.81 7.37 20.84
CA TYR A 63 8.11 7.95 20.46
C TYR A 63 8.61 7.46 19.12
N ILE A 64 8.42 6.17 18.80
CA ILE A 64 8.77 5.61 17.50
C ILE A 64 7.96 6.28 16.38
N SER A 65 6.65 6.46 16.60
CA SER A 65 5.78 7.14 15.63
C SER A 65 6.16 8.61 15.47
N LEU A 66 6.48 9.32 16.56
CA LEU A 66 6.93 10.70 16.51
C LEU A 66 8.20 10.84 15.67
N PHE A 67 9.18 9.96 15.90
CA PHE A 67 10.42 9.95 15.13
C PHE A 67 10.18 9.65 13.65
N SER A 68 9.26 8.73 13.34
CA SER A 68 8.88 8.40 11.96
C SER A 68 8.21 9.58 11.24
N VAL A 69 7.40 10.37 11.95
CA VAL A 69 6.80 11.60 11.41
C VAL A 69 7.88 12.64 11.10
N ILE A 70 8.83 12.84 12.01
CA ILE A 70 9.97 13.75 11.77
C ILE A 70 10.76 13.30 10.55
N LEU A 71 11.06 12.01 10.43
CA LEU A 71 11.75 11.43 9.27
C LEU A 71 10.97 11.69 7.96
N ASN A 72 9.66 11.50 7.98
CA ASN A 72 8.79 11.79 6.83
C ASN A 72 8.91 13.25 6.39
N ILE A 73 8.81 14.19 7.35
CA ILE A 73 8.90 15.62 7.07
C ILE A 73 10.29 15.96 6.49
N LEU A 74 11.36 15.45 7.09
CA LEU A 74 12.72 15.71 6.62
C LEU A 74 12.94 15.23 5.19
N ILE A 75 12.53 14.00 4.88
CA ILE A 75 12.64 13.44 3.52
C ILE A 75 11.80 14.26 2.54
N SER A 76 10.55 14.57 2.91
CA SER A 76 9.64 15.32 2.05
C SER A 76 10.18 16.71 1.73
N VAL A 77 10.63 17.46 2.73
CA VAL A 77 11.14 18.83 2.53
C VAL A 77 12.45 18.83 1.73
N TYR A 78 13.37 17.91 2.03
CA TYR A 78 14.67 17.85 1.38
C TYR A 78 14.57 17.55 -0.11
N PHE A 79 13.75 16.56 -0.49
CA PHE A 79 13.62 16.09 -1.87
C PHE A 79 12.49 16.75 -2.66
N PHE A 80 11.67 17.62 -2.03
CA PHE A 80 10.53 18.23 -2.71
C PHE A 80 10.91 19.03 -3.97
N ARG A 81 12.05 19.71 -3.93
CA ARG A 81 12.53 20.51 -5.07
C ARG A 81 12.95 19.68 -6.27
N GLU A 82 13.41 18.44 -6.06
CA GLU A 82 13.91 17.56 -7.12
C GLU A 82 12.81 16.65 -7.68
N ILE A 83 11.96 16.11 -6.81
CA ILE A 83 10.98 15.05 -7.17
C ILE A 83 9.55 15.63 -7.28
N GLY A 84 9.30 16.80 -6.69
CA GLY A 84 7.99 17.41 -6.64
C GLY A 84 7.06 16.69 -5.64
N PHE A 85 5.74 16.76 -5.86
CA PHE A 85 4.74 16.26 -4.91
C PHE A 85 4.78 14.73 -4.69
N ILE A 86 5.34 13.96 -5.63
CA ILE A 86 5.44 12.49 -5.52
C ILE A 86 6.35 12.07 -4.36
N ILE A 87 7.23 12.95 -3.89
CA ILE A 87 8.05 12.67 -2.71
C ILE A 87 7.21 12.42 -1.45
N ILE A 88 6.02 13.02 -1.33
CA ILE A 88 5.15 12.87 -0.16
C ILE A 88 4.72 11.41 0.06
N PRO A 89 4.13 10.70 -0.93
CA PRO A 89 3.82 9.28 -0.77
C PRO A 89 5.06 8.40 -0.62
N ILE A 90 6.17 8.74 -1.27
CA ILE A 90 7.44 8.02 -1.12
C ILE A 90 7.96 8.14 0.32
N ALA A 91 8.06 9.36 0.84
CA ALA A 91 8.52 9.62 2.20
C ALA A 91 7.61 8.95 3.25
N THR A 92 6.29 8.97 3.00
CA THR A 92 5.32 8.30 3.87
C THR A 92 5.53 6.78 3.88
N THR A 93 5.79 6.17 2.74
CA THR A 93 6.08 4.75 2.63
C THR A 93 7.38 4.39 3.35
N ILE A 94 8.45 5.14 3.12
CA ILE A 94 9.75 4.91 3.77
C ILE A 94 9.63 5.04 5.29
N SER A 95 9.01 6.12 5.78
CA SER A 95 8.85 6.35 7.22
C SER A 95 7.94 5.32 7.88
N SER A 96 6.94 4.80 7.18
CA SER A 96 6.06 3.74 7.69
C SER A 96 6.81 2.41 7.83
N TRP A 97 7.60 2.02 6.84
CA TRP A 97 8.45 0.83 6.94
C TRP A 97 9.48 0.97 8.04
N PHE A 98 10.10 2.14 8.19
CA PHE A 98 11.02 2.43 9.28
C PHE A 98 10.33 2.26 10.65
N ASN A 99 9.13 2.81 10.81
CA ASN A 99 8.32 2.64 12.03
C ASN A 99 8.04 1.15 12.32
N ALA A 100 7.54 0.42 11.32
CA ALA A 100 7.22 -1.00 11.46
C ALA A 100 8.45 -1.83 11.87
N ILE A 101 9.61 -1.57 11.25
CA ILE A 101 10.86 -2.27 11.55
C ILE A 101 11.31 -1.99 12.98
N ILE A 102 11.29 -0.73 13.41
CA ILE A 102 11.70 -0.38 14.78
C ILE A 102 10.77 -1.02 15.81
N LEU A 103 9.45 -0.94 15.62
CA LEU A 103 8.48 -1.61 16.50
C LEU A 103 8.75 -3.11 16.58
N PHE A 104 9.02 -3.75 15.45
CA PHE A 104 9.38 -5.16 15.39
C PHE A 104 10.64 -5.51 16.20
N VAL A 105 11.72 -4.73 16.00
CA VAL A 105 12.99 -4.93 16.72
C VAL A 105 12.78 -4.77 18.25
N TYR A 106 12.02 -3.77 18.68
CA TYR A 106 11.71 -3.58 20.10
C TYR A 106 10.87 -4.72 20.68
N LEU A 107 9.85 -5.22 19.94
CA LEU A 107 9.06 -6.39 20.37
C LEU A 107 9.92 -7.62 20.55
N LYS A 108 10.83 -7.86 19.61
CA LYS A 108 11.76 -8.99 19.67
C LYS A 108 12.71 -8.87 20.88
N ASN A 109 13.28 -7.69 21.12
CA ASN A 109 14.22 -7.46 22.21
C ASN A 109 13.58 -7.56 23.60
N LYS A 110 12.27 -7.31 23.71
CA LYS A 110 11.51 -7.44 24.95
C LYS A 110 10.90 -8.84 25.16
N ASP A 111 11.18 -9.80 24.28
CA ASP A 111 10.58 -11.15 24.25
C ASP A 111 9.04 -11.15 24.30
N LEU A 112 8.42 -10.04 23.85
CA LEU A 112 6.96 -9.90 23.81
C LEU A 112 6.32 -10.65 22.65
N PHE A 113 7.12 -11.14 21.73
CA PHE A 113 6.63 -11.84 20.54
C PHE A 113 7.63 -12.91 20.06
N ASN A 114 7.19 -14.17 20.06
CA ASN A 114 7.93 -15.28 19.51
C ASN A 114 7.29 -15.75 18.21
N PHE A 115 8.07 -15.73 17.13
CA PHE A 115 7.64 -16.27 15.84
C PHE A 115 7.72 -17.79 15.87
N ASN A 116 6.55 -18.44 15.66
CA ASN A 116 6.52 -19.87 15.39
C ASN A 116 6.76 -20.10 13.87
N GLU A 117 7.38 -21.22 13.51
CA GLU A 117 7.60 -21.63 12.10
C GLU A 117 6.29 -21.65 11.30
N LEU A 118 5.19 -22.02 11.93
CA LEU A 118 3.84 -22.01 11.34
C LEU A 118 3.40 -20.60 10.93
N PHE A 119 3.86 -19.55 11.60
CA PHE A 119 3.54 -18.16 11.24
C PHE A 119 4.21 -17.78 9.92
N PHE A 120 5.50 -18.11 9.76
CA PHE A 120 6.23 -17.84 8.52
C PHE A 120 5.63 -18.60 7.33
N ALA A 121 5.26 -19.87 7.53
CA ALA A 121 4.61 -20.67 6.49
C ALA A 121 3.27 -20.06 6.04
N LYS A 122 2.44 -19.57 6.98
CA LYS A 122 1.18 -18.87 6.66
C LYS A 122 1.43 -17.55 5.95
N LEU A 123 2.43 -16.78 6.39
CA LEU A 123 2.77 -15.50 5.77
C LEU A 123 3.23 -15.67 4.32
N ILE A 124 4.08 -16.67 4.05
CA ILE A 124 4.52 -17.00 2.70
C ILE A 124 3.34 -17.39 1.81
N LYS A 125 2.40 -18.23 2.31
CA LYS A 125 1.19 -18.60 1.57
C LYS A 125 0.34 -17.38 1.19
N ILE A 126 0.13 -16.45 2.13
CA ILE A 126 -0.62 -15.21 1.88
C ILE A 126 0.10 -14.35 0.85
N LEU A 127 1.42 -14.22 0.93
CA LEU A 127 2.21 -13.46 -0.05
C LEU A 127 2.13 -14.08 -1.44
N LEU A 128 2.27 -15.40 -1.56
CA LEU A 128 2.14 -16.10 -2.83
C LEU A 128 0.74 -15.94 -3.43
N ALA A 129 -0.31 -16.15 -2.64
CA ALA A 129 -1.69 -15.94 -3.08
C ALA A 129 -1.92 -14.49 -3.54
N SER A 130 -1.37 -13.50 -2.82
CA SER A 130 -1.49 -12.09 -3.19
C SER A 130 -0.75 -11.76 -4.48
N ILE A 131 0.40 -12.39 -4.74
CA ILE A 131 1.15 -12.22 -6.00
C ILE A 131 0.38 -12.85 -7.16
N LEU A 132 -0.14 -14.08 -6.98
CA LEU A 132 -0.95 -14.75 -8.01
C LEU A 132 -2.20 -13.94 -8.34
N MET A 133 -2.90 -13.42 -7.32
CA MET A 133 -4.02 -12.50 -7.52
C MET A 133 -3.60 -11.26 -8.33
N GLY A 134 -2.43 -10.69 -8.03
CA GLY A 134 -1.92 -9.53 -8.74
C GLY A 134 -1.63 -9.81 -10.22
N ILE A 135 -1.06 -10.96 -10.52
CA ILE A 135 -0.81 -11.42 -11.91
C ILE A 135 -2.14 -11.62 -12.65
N PHE A 136 -3.11 -12.27 -12.00
CA PHE A 136 -4.43 -12.48 -12.57
C PHE A 136 -5.17 -11.15 -12.81
N PHE A 137 -5.09 -10.22 -11.86
CA PHE A 137 -5.68 -8.90 -12.01
C PHE A 137 -5.04 -8.11 -13.16
N ASN A 138 -3.70 -8.18 -13.31
CA ASN A 138 -3.01 -7.58 -14.45
C ASN A 138 -3.45 -8.18 -15.78
N TYR A 139 -3.62 -9.49 -15.83
CA TYR A 139 -4.16 -10.18 -17.02
C TYR A 139 -5.56 -9.68 -17.38
N LEU A 140 -6.45 -9.50 -16.39
CA LEU A 140 -7.79 -8.94 -16.62
C LEU A 140 -7.74 -7.48 -17.09
N ILE A 141 -6.83 -6.66 -16.56
CA ILE A 141 -6.63 -5.29 -17.02
C ILE A 141 -6.22 -5.28 -18.50
N LEU A 142 -5.28 -6.13 -18.91
CA LEU A 142 -4.85 -6.26 -20.30
C LEU A 142 -5.96 -6.79 -21.21
N PHE A 143 -6.75 -7.76 -20.71
CA PHE A 143 -7.89 -8.32 -21.47
C PHE A 143 -8.97 -7.26 -21.72
N PHE A 144 -9.21 -6.37 -20.77
CA PHE A 144 -10.17 -5.25 -20.88
C PHE A 144 -9.50 -3.93 -21.29
N GLU A 145 -8.27 -3.93 -21.80
CA GLU A 145 -7.51 -2.71 -22.10
C GLU A 145 -8.34 -1.70 -22.91
N ASN A 146 -8.96 -2.15 -24.02
CA ASN A 146 -9.81 -1.31 -24.87
C ASN A 146 -11.06 -0.73 -24.17
N LYS A 147 -11.45 -1.27 -23.02
CA LYS A 147 -12.60 -0.84 -22.21
C LYS A 147 -12.18 -0.02 -20.98
N LEU A 148 -10.89 0.01 -20.67
CA LEU A 148 -10.31 0.75 -19.56
C LEU A 148 -9.60 2.04 -19.99
N ILE A 149 -9.67 2.39 -21.29
CA ILE A 149 -9.13 3.64 -21.85
C ILE A 149 -9.80 4.84 -21.17
N TYR A 150 -9.02 5.92 -21.00
CA TYR A 150 -9.48 7.15 -20.34
C TYR A 150 -10.80 7.68 -20.88
N GLU A 151 -11.02 7.66 -22.18
CA GLU A 151 -12.21 8.19 -22.86
C GLU A 151 -13.47 7.30 -22.74
N TYR A 152 -13.34 6.06 -22.25
CA TYR A 152 -14.45 5.12 -22.24
C TYR A 152 -15.37 5.34 -21.04
N ASN A 153 -16.65 5.67 -21.29
CA ASN A 153 -17.62 6.03 -20.25
C ASN A 153 -17.95 4.92 -19.23
N PHE A 154 -17.81 3.64 -19.60
CA PHE A 154 -18.11 2.50 -18.75
C PHE A 154 -16.87 1.85 -18.13
N LYS A 155 -15.71 2.52 -18.12
CA LYS A 155 -14.46 1.99 -17.57
C LYS A 155 -14.56 1.56 -16.11
N SER A 156 -15.35 2.27 -15.29
CA SER A 156 -15.59 1.92 -13.88
C SER A 156 -16.27 0.55 -13.72
N PHE A 157 -17.21 0.22 -14.61
CA PHE A 157 -17.87 -1.09 -14.58
C PHE A 157 -16.88 -2.23 -14.86
N TYR A 158 -16.05 -2.10 -15.91
CA TYR A 158 -15.05 -3.11 -16.25
C TYR A 158 -13.96 -3.24 -15.19
N LEU A 159 -13.59 -2.14 -14.52
CA LEU A 159 -12.67 -2.18 -13.39
C LEU A 159 -13.27 -2.96 -12.21
N ILE A 160 -14.50 -2.65 -11.82
CA ILE A 160 -15.21 -3.35 -10.72
C ILE A 160 -15.33 -4.83 -11.05
N LEU A 161 -15.68 -5.17 -12.30
CA LEU A 161 -15.78 -6.56 -12.76
C LEU A 161 -14.42 -7.29 -12.63
N SER A 162 -13.32 -6.66 -13.10
CA SER A 162 -11.98 -7.25 -13.00
C SER A 162 -11.51 -7.39 -11.55
N ALA A 163 -11.80 -6.42 -10.69
CA ALA A 163 -11.51 -6.48 -9.27
C ALA A 163 -12.31 -7.60 -8.57
N PHE A 164 -13.59 -7.74 -8.90
CA PHE A 164 -14.45 -8.79 -8.34
C PHE A 164 -14.01 -10.19 -8.77
N LEU A 165 -13.67 -10.40 -10.04
CA LEU A 165 -13.14 -11.66 -10.54
C LEU A 165 -11.80 -12.02 -9.89
N SER A 166 -10.91 -11.04 -9.69
CA SER A 166 -9.63 -11.27 -9.01
C SER A 166 -9.80 -11.58 -7.52
N LEU A 167 -10.82 -11.02 -6.86
CA LEU A 167 -11.17 -11.35 -5.48
C LEU A 167 -11.68 -12.80 -5.36
N ILE A 168 -12.55 -13.23 -6.25
CA ILE A 168 -13.02 -14.62 -6.28
C ILE A 168 -11.84 -15.59 -6.47
N PHE A 169 -10.94 -15.27 -7.40
CA PHE A 169 -9.73 -16.05 -7.63
C PHE A 169 -8.82 -16.11 -6.39
N TYR A 170 -8.73 -15.05 -5.60
CA TYR A 170 -7.95 -15.03 -4.37
C TYR A 170 -8.54 -15.89 -3.26
N LEU A 171 -9.88 -16.03 -3.23
CA LEU A 171 -10.60 -16.80 -2.21
C LEU A 171 -10.74 -18.28 -2.53
N SER A 172 -10.52 -18.70 -3.79
CA SER A 172 -10.55 -20.10 -4.24
C SER A 172 -9.21 -20.79 -3.96
#